data_71f2c4c78080dcefe568a7935a94747c
#
_entry.id   71f2c4c78080dcefe568a7935a94747c
#
_cell.length_a   1.000
_cell.length_b   1.000
_cell.length_c   1.000
_cell.angle_alpha   90.00
_cell.angle_beta   90.00
_cell.angle_gamma   90.00
#
_symmetry.space_group_name_H-M   'P 1'
#
loop_
_entity.id
_entity.type
_entity.pdbx_description
1 polymer ?
#
loop_
_entity_poly.entity_id
_entity_poly.type
_entity_poly.pdbx_seq_one_letter_code
_entity_poly.pdbx_strand_id
1 'polypeptide(L)'
;PADTMDKLKDFDEIEKMTAQTYVATLSASCCSYPVQVIGIDIDTDFLIYPWITHNIDKELKDGEAIVGSHVVGEKGETVHFFNEELKIVGRLKQTGIGFDATVFVNQNTAKKLARASERITANKVAEEDVISSVMIKAKPGVDSVKLASKISKELSKEGIFAMFSKKFVNSISSNLKVLATSVLILVVAIWLLSVIILSISFTAIFNERKKEMAVLRVLGASKKMLRNIIIKEAVILSLIGAGIGSFLGFILSVIELPLIASKFSMPFLSPSILQYIGIFVLSFVLAVIIGPLSTVRVVKKLTDKDSYLSLREEI
;
A
#
# COMPACT_ATOMS: atom_id res chain seq x y z
N PRO A 1 -27.81 -6.01 20.43
CA PRO A 1 -28.61 -7.20 20.17
C PRO A 1 -28.14 -7.92 18.90
N ALA A 2 -28.31 -9.25 18.84
CA ALA A 2 -27.89 -10.05 17.65
C ALA A 2 -28.70 -9.71 16.39
N ASP A 3 -29.93 -9.24 16.55
CA ASP A 3 -30.84 -8.80 15.48
C ASP A 3 -30.37 -7.51 14.77
N THR A 4 -29.35 -6.83 15.27
CA THR A 4 -28.75 -5.63 14.65
C THR A 4 -28.32 -5.89 13.20
N MET A 5 -27.79 -7.09 12.94
CA MET A 5 -27.37 -7.45 11.56
C MET A 5 -28.55 -7.48 10.60
N ASP A 6 -29.71 -7.98 11.03
CA ASP A 6 -30.90 -8.07 10.17
C ASP A 6 -31.47 -6.67 9.87
N LYS A 7 -31.51 -5.78 10.86
CA LYS A 7 -31.94 -4.39 10.68
C LYS A 7 -31.02 -3.59 9.75
N LEU A 8 -29.74 -3.90 9.74
CA LEU A 8 -28.78 -3.23 8.85
C LEU A 8 -28.90 -3.68 7.39
N LYS A 9 -29.51 -4.85 7.11
CA LYS A 9 -29.78 -5.31 5.73
C LYS A 9 -30.74 -4.39 4.96
N ASP A 10 -31.56 -3.62 5.65
CA ASP A 10 -32.53 -2.71 5.04
C ASP A 10 -31.86 -1.45 4.44
N PHE A 11 -30.57 -1.25 4.68
CA PHE A 11 -29.82 -0.11 4.13
C PHE A 11 -29.13 -0.50 2.83
N ASP A 12 -29.70 -0.12 1.71
CA ASP A 12 -29.17 -0.39 0.36
C ASP A 12 -27.76 0.17 0.12
N GLU A 13 -27.34 1.16 0.90
CA GLU A 13 -26.04 1.80 0.79
C GLU A 13 -24.88 0.94 1.34
N ILE A 14 -25.19 -0.16 2.03
CA ILE A 14 -24.22 -1.08 2.59
C ILE A 14 -23.76 -2.08 1.52
N GLU A 15 -22.43 -2.24 1.36
CA GLU A 15 -21.85 -3.25 0.48
C GLU A 15 -21.60 -4.57 1.24
N LYS A 16 -20.98 -4.46 2.43
CA LYS A 16 -20.64 -5.60 3.28
C LYS A 16 -20.77 -5.21 4.75
N MET A 17 -21.07 -6.18 5.59
CA MET A 17 -21.08 -6.03 7.03
C MET A 17 -20.60 -7.32 7.70
N THR A 18 -19.92 -7.18 8.84
CA THR A 18 -19.47 -8.30 9.68
C THR A 18 -19.61 -7.96 11.14
N ALA A 19 -20.04 -8.92 11.94
CA ALA A 19 -20.20 -8.78 13.39
C ALA A 19 -18.89 -9.11 14.10
N GLN A 20 -18.57 -8.32 15.13
CA GLN A 20 -17.43 -8.57 16.01
C GLN A 20 -17.89 -8.62 17.46
N THR A 21 -17.37 -9.61 18.21
CA THR A 21 -17.55 -9.75 19.64
C THR A 21 -16.21 -9.59 20.35
N TYR A 22 -16.07 -8.54 21.15
CA TYR A 22 -14.83 -8.26 21.88
C TYR A 22 -14.84 -8.99 23.23
N VAL A 23 -13.77 -9.77 23.48
CA VAL A 23 -13.50 -10.39 24.76
C VAL A 23 -12.26 -9.73 25.37
N ALA A 24 -12.43 -8.95 26.43
CA ALA A 24 -11.31 -8.27 27.06
C ALA A 24 -10.42 -9.24 27.83
N THR A 25 -9.11 -9.23 27.55
CA THR A 25 -8.09 -9.98 28.29
C THR A 25 -7.19 -8.99 29.03
N LEU A 26 -7.59 -8.60 30.23
CA LEU A 26 -6.89 -7.55 30.98
C LEU A 26 -5.84 -8.06 31.98
N SER A 27 -5.71 -9.37 32.19
CA SER A 27 -4.84 -9.94 33.22
C SER A 27 -3.91 -11.01 32.66
N ALA A 28 -2.61 -10.83 32.87
CA ALA A 28 -1.58 -11.82 32.55
C ALA A 28 -1.69 -13.12 33.39
N SER A 29 -2.47 -13.14 34.46
CA SER A 29 -2.62 -14.32 35.34
C SER A 29 -3.57 -15.38 34.79
N CYS A 30 -4.43 -15.04 33.83
CA CYS A 30 -5.42 -15.97 33.26
C CYS A 30 -5.08 -16.43 31.85
N CYS A 31 -4.08 -15.82 31.23
CA CYS A 31 -3.89 -15.86 29.78
C CYS A 31 -2.42 -15.94 29.42
N SER A 32 -2.10 -16.60 28.33
CA SER A 32 -0.72 -16.69 27.82
C SER A 32 -0.12 -15.31 27.55
N TYR A 33 -0.96 -14.36 27.10
CA TYR A 33 -0.54 -12.99 26.76
C TYR A 33 -1.65 -11.98 27.05
N PRO A 34 -1.29 -10.73 27.40
CA PRO A 34 -2.26 -9.63 27.51
C PRO A 34 -2.61 -9.12 26.10
N VAL A 35 -3.52 -9.79 25.41
CA VAL A 35 -3.97 -9.44 24.07
C VAL A 35 -5.48 -9.23 24.03
N GLN A 36 -5.96 -8.58 23.00
CA GLN A 36 -7.39 -8.52 22.71
C GLN A 36 -7.84 -9.80 22.02
N VAL A 37 -8.96 -10.37 22.42
CA VAL A 37 -9.61 -11.46 21.70
C VAL A 37 -10.87 -10.92 21.04
N ILE A 38 -11.01 -11.20 19.74
CA ILE A 38 -12.16 -10.77 18.93
C ILE A 38 -12.81 -11.99 18.29
N GLY A 39 -14.10 -12.18 18.57
CA GLY A 39 -14.95 -13.12 17.82
C GLY A 39 -15.35 -12.52 16.47
N ILE A 40 -15.14 -13.28 15.43
CA ILE A 40 -15.46 -12.91 14.05
C ILE A 40 -16.28 -14.01 13.38
N ASP A 41 -16.92 -13.66 12.28
CA ASP A 41 -17.45 -14.60 11.33
C ASP A 41 -16.59 -14.52 10.06
N ILE A 42 -15.81 -15.57 9.81
CA ILE A 42 -14.79 -15.57 8.75
C ILE A 42 -15.41 -15.48 7.34
N ASP A 43 -16.66 -15.94 7.17
CA ASP A 43 -17.35 -15.90 5.88
C ASP A 43 -17.76 -14.48 5.49
N THR A 44 -18.10 -13.66 6.47
CA THR A 44 -18.51 -12.26 6.26
C THR A 44 -17.38 -11.28 6.49
N ASP A 45 -16.28 -11.71 7.11
CA ASP A 45 -15.18 -10.83 7.46
C ASP A 45 -14.44 -10.31 6.21
N PHE A 46 -14.30 -9.01 6.12
CA PHE A 46 -13.55 -8.31 5.08
C PHE A 46 -12.37 -7.51 5.64
N LEU A 47 -12.17 -7.52 6.96
CA LEU A 47 -11.15 -6.70 7.64
C LEU A 47 -9.83 -7.44 7.76
N ILE A 48 -9.86 -8.68 8.27
CA ILE A 48 -8.63 -9.43 8.52
C ILE A 48 -8.29 -10.39 7.40
N TYR A 49 -9.27 -10.84 6.63
CA TYR A 49 -9.09 -11.82 5.55
C TYR A 49 -7.94 -11.46 4.58
N PRO A 50 -7.77 -10.18 4.14
CA PRO A 50 -6.68 -9.80 3.25
C PRO A 50 -5.28 -9.97 3.85
N TRP A 51 -5.17 -10.07 5.17
CA TRP A 51 -3.90 -10.11 5.92
C TRP A 51 -3.48 -11.52 6.33
N ILE A 52 -4.29 -12.53 6.05
CA ILE A 52 -4.01 -13.91 6.43
C ILE A 52 -2.90 -14.49 5.56
N THR A 53 -1.87 -15.06 6.20
CA THR A 53 -0.64 -15.55 5.53
C THR A 53 -0.78 -16.93 4.91
N HIS A 54 -1.69 -17.76 5.41
CA HIS A 54 -1.86 -19.15 4.96
C HIS A 54 -3.31 -19.34 4.52
N ASN A 55 -3.54 -20.19 3.53
CA ASN A 55 -4.87 -20.65 3.21
C ASN A 55 -5.47 -21.29 4.45
N ILE A 56 -6.40 -20.62 5.06
CA ILE A 56 -7.25 -21.14 6.11
C ILE A 56 -8.47 -21.69 5.39
N ASP A 57 -8.92 -22.90 5.79
CA ASP A 57 -10.23 -23.38 5.37
C ASP A 57 -11.25 -22.27 5.67
N LYS A 58 -12.22 -22.10 4.77
CA LYS A 58 -13.21 -21.01 4.87
C LYS A 58 -14.00 -21.00 6.19
N GLU A 59 -13.79 -21.98 7.06
CA GLU A 59 -14.48 -22.17 8.32
C GLU A 59 -13.47 -22.18 9.46
N LEU A 60 -13.61 -21.27 10.41
CA LEU A 60 -12.86 -21.24 11.67
C LEU A 60 -13.66 -22.04 12.71
N LYS A 61 -13.15 -23.21 13.10
CA LYS A 61 -13.85 -24.12 14.01
C LYS A 61 -13.76 -23.66 15.46
N ASP A 62 -14.62 -24.22 16.33
CA ASP A 62 -14.56 -23.95 17.76
C ASP A 62 -13.22 -24.39 18.34
N GLY A 63 -12.60 -23.52 19.16
CA GLY A 63 -11.26 -23.76 19.72
C GLY A 63 -10.10 -23.48 18.76
N GLU A 64 -10.36 -22.99 17.54
CA GLU A 64 -9.33 -22.53 16.62
C GLU A 64 -9.16 -21.01 16.69
N ALA A 65 -7.92 -20.54 16.46
CA ALA A 65 -7.57 -19.14 16.52
C ALA A 65 -6.67 -18.71 15.36
N ILE A 66 -6.89 -17.49 14.88
CA ILE A 66 -5.98 -16.76 14.00
C ILE A 66 -5.29 -15.69 14.86
N VAL A 67 -3.96 -15.64 14.84
CA VAL A 67 -3.21 -14.72 15.68
C VAL A 67 -2.61 -13.58 14.89
N GLY A 68 -2.55 -12.39 15.50
CA GLY A 68 -1.84 -11.25 14.96
C GLY A 68 -0.33 -11.46 14.90
N SER A 69 0.36 -10.62 14.14
CA SER A 69 1.80 -10.76 13.88
C SER A 69 2.68 -10.64 15.13
N HIS A 70 2.24 -9.92 16.16
CA HIS A 70 2.97 -9.74 17.42
C HIS A 70 2.60 -10.77 18.51
N VAL A 71 1.59 -11.58 18.28
CA VAL A 71 1.21 -12.65 19.22
C VAL A 71 2.20 -13.80 19.08
N VAL A 72 2.73 -14.29 20.21
CA VAL A 72 3.69 -15.41 20.21
C VAL A 72 2.96 -16.74 19.98
N GLY A 73 3.59 -17.64 19.25
CA GLY A 73 3.06 -18.97 18.88
C GLY A 73 3.00 -19.17 17.37
N GLU A 74 3.33 -20.36 16.92
CA GLU A 74 3.33 -20.73 15.51
C GLU A 74 2.07 -21.53 15.14
N LYS A 75 1.79 -21.67 13.83
CA LYS A 75 0.67 -22.48 13.36
C LYS A 75 0.80 -23.94 13.85
N GLY A 76 -0.24 -24.42 14.50
CA GLY A 76 -0.30 -25.75 15.11
C GLY A 76 -0.05 -25.75 16.62
N GLU A 77 0.51 -24.70 17.19
CA GLU A 77 0.67 -24.54 18.63
C GLU A 77 -0.62 -24.15 19.32
N THR A 78 -0.65 -24.30 20.66
CA THR A 78 -1.80 -24.00 21.49
C THR A 78 -1.50 -22.81 22.40
N VAL A 79 -2.45 -21.90 22.50
CA VAL A 79 -2.42 -20.76 23.42
C VAL A 79 -3.59 -20.86 24.38
N HIS A 80 -3.41 -20.34 25.61
CA HIS A 80 -4.40 -20.46 26.66
C HIS A 80 -4.98 -19.09 27.01
N PHE A 81 -6.33 -19.00 27.01
CA PHE A 81 -7.07 -17.83 27.45
C PHE A 81 -8.23 -18.27 28.35
N PHE A 82 -8.28 -17.74 29.57
CA PHE A 82 -9.33 -18.04 30.56
C PHE A 82 -9.52 -19.57 30.85
N ASN A 83 -8.41 -20.32 30.94
CA ASN A 83 -8.36 -21.78 31.07
C ASN A 83 -8.92 -22.56 29.86
N GLU A 84 -9.17 -21.92 28.74
CA GLU A 84 -9.54 -22.57 27.49
C GLU A 84 -8.33 -22.65 26.58
N GLU A 85 -8.19 -23.77 25.90
CA GLU A 85 -7.12 -24.00 24.91
C GLU A 85 -7.60 -23.60 23.52
N LEU A 86 -6.78 -22.81 22.83
CA LEU A 86 -7.02 -22.41 21.45
C LEU A 86 -5.85 -22.86 20.56
N LYS A 87 -6.16 -23.60 19.49
CA LYS A 87 -5.18 -24.03 18.50
C LYS A 87 -4.98 -22.95 17.45
N ILE A 88 -3.74 -22.54 17.24
CA ILE A 88 -3.38 -21.57 16.19
C ILE A 88 -3.47 -22.25 14.81
N VAL A 89 -4.41 -21.82 13.98
CA VAL A 89 -4.60 -22.32 12.60
C VAL A 89 -4.08 -21.34 11.55
N GLY A 90 -3.88 -20.07 11.92
CA GLY A 90 -3.38 -19.05 11.01
C GLY A 90 -2.73 -17.88 11.72
N ARG A 91 -2.01 -17.05 10.95
CA ARG A 91 -1.36 -15.83 11.42
C ARG A 91 -1.62 -14.70 10.44
N LEU A 92 -1.81 -13.50 10.94
CA LEU A 92 -1.85 -12.31 10.10
C LEU A 92 -0.45 -11.86 9.71
N LYS A 93 -0.33 -11.34 8.51
CA LYS A 93 0.79 -10.45 8.16
C LYS A 93 0.73 -9.21 9.04
N GLN A 94 1.87 -8.58 9.27
CA GLN A 94 1.91 -7.34 10.02
C GLN A 94 0.99 -6.30 9.40
N THR A 95 0.03 -5.82 10.20
CA THR A 95 -0.98 -4.86 9.76
C THR A 95 -0.61 -3.42 10.11
N GLY A 96 0.28 -3.23 11.10
CA GLY A 96 0.64 -1.93 11.64
C GLY A 96 -0.45 -1.27 12.50
N ILE A 97 -1.49 -2.01 12.87
CA ILE A 97 -2.60 -1.56 13.72
C ILE A 97 -2.84 -2.54 14.86
N GLY A 98 -3.85 -2.30 15.68
CA GLY A 98 -4.16 -3.14 16.85
C GLY A 98 -4.36 -4.63 16.56
N PHE A 99 -4.64 -5.01 15.33
CA PHE A 99 -4.78 -6.41 14.93
C PHE A 99 -3.50 -7.23 15.09
N ASP A 100 -2.34 -6.58 15.12
CA ASP A 100 -1.06 -7.26 15.32
C ASP A 100 -0.94 -7.88 16.71
N ALA A 101 -1.63 -7.32 17.72
CA ALA A 101 -1.70 -7.82 19.09
C ALA A 101 -3.06 -8.43 19.41
N THR A 102 -3.77 -8.97 18.44
CA THR A 102 -5.13 -9.51 18.59
C THR A 102 -5.18 -10.99 18.24
N VAL A 103 -6.02 -11.73 18.93
CA VAL A 103 -6.38 -13.11 18.63
C VAL A 103 -7.81 -13.15 18.12
N PHE A 104 -8.01 -13.73 16.95
CA PHE A 104 -9.31 -13.86 16.32
C PHE A 104 -9.81 -15.29 16.43
N VAL A 105 -11.04 -15.43 16.86
CA VAL A 105 -11.74 -16.72 17.07
C VAL A 105 -13.12 -16.66 16.43
N ASN A 106 -13.79 -17.78 16.25
CA ASN A 106 -15.19 -17.75 15.83
C ASN A 106 -16.12 -17.21 16.93
N GLN A 107 -17.33 -16.85 16.57
CA GLN A 107 -18.32 -16.27 17.51
C GLN A 107 -18.64 -17.20 18.68
N ASN A 108 -18.71 -18.51 18.46
CA ASN A 108 -19.00 -19.50 19.51
C ASN A 108 -17.87 -19.54 20.53
N THR A 109 -16.62 -19.62 20.07
CA THR A 109 -15.43 -19.59 20.94
C THR A 109 -15.34 -18.26 21.69
N ALA A 110 -15.64 -17.13 21.06
CA ALA A 110 -15.65 -15.83 21.71
C ALA A 110 -16.68 -15.78 22.85
N LYS A 111 -17.90 -16.27 22.63
CA LYS A 111 -18.94 -16.37 23.67
C LYS A 111 -18.49 -17.28 24.82
N LYS A 112 -17.85 -18.42 24.53
CA LYS A 112 -17.30 -19.34 25.53
C LYS A 112 -16.21 -18.65 26.36
N LEU A 113 -15.30 -17.96 25.74
CA LEU A 113 -14.23 -17.20 26.41
C LEU A 113 -14.80 -16.04 27.25
N ALA A 114 -15.81 -15.34 26.75
CA ALA A 114 -16.50 -14.30 27.52
C ALA A 114 -17.11 -14.82 28.80
N ARG A 115 -17.82 -15.96 28.76
CA ARG A 115 -18.36 -16.63 29.98
C ARG A 115 -17.26 -17.14 30.92
N ALA A 116 -16.16 -17.65 30.37
CA ALA A 116 -15.02 -18.05 31.19
C ALA A 116 -14.36 -16.85 31.86
N SER A 117 -14.31 -15.69 31.19
CA SER A 117 -13.78 -14.46 31.77
C SER A 117 -14.60 -13.92 32.93
N GLU A 118 -15.93 -14.05 32.89
CA GLU A 118 -16.81 -13.66 34.02
C GLU A 118 -16.48 -14.40 35.33
N ARG A 119 -16.18 -15.69 35.23
CA ARG A 119 -15.83 -16.53 36.38
C ARG A 119 -14.52 -16.11 37.03
N ILE A 120 -13.62 -15.49 36.29
CA ILE A 120 -12.28 -15.08 36.73
C ILE A 120 -12.27 -13.62 37.17
N THR A 121 -12.96 -12.74 36.45
CA THR A 121 -12.89 -11.28 36.66
C THR A 121 -14.05 -10.74 37.51
N ALA A 122 -15.06 -11.54 37.81
CA ALA A 122 -16.29 -11.16 38.51
C ALA A 122 -17.08 -10.02 37.83
N ASN A 123 -16.75 -9.67 36.61
CA ASN A 123 -17.48 -8.70 35.80
C ASN A 123 -18.55 -9.44 35.01
N LYS A 124 -19.82 -9.05 35.14
CA LYS A 124 -20.89 -9.60 34.31
C LYS A 124 -20.68 -9.19 32.86
N VAL A 125 -20.56 -10.18 31.98
CA VAL A 125 -20.65 -9.98 30.53
C VAL A 125 -22.13 -9.88 30.15
N ALA A 126 -22.45 -9.09 29.17
CA ALA A 126 -23.81 -8.90 28.70
C ALA A 126 -24.46 -10.23 28.26
N GLU A 127 -25.77 -10.25 28.23
CA GLU A 127 -26.63 -11.41 27.89
C GLU A 127 -26.18 -12.18 26.64
N GLU A 128 -26.62 -13.44 26.54
CA GLU A 128 -26.08 -14.49 25.66
C GLU A 128 -26.01 -14.17 24.14
N ASP A 129 -26.77 -13.19 23.64
CA ASP A 129 -26.89 -12.84 22.22
C ASP A 129 -26.49 -11.39 21.91
N VAL A 130 -25.36 -10.96 22.50
CA VAL A 130 -24.84 -9.61 22.23
C VAL A 130 -23.61 -9.68 21.33
N ILE A 131 -23.62 -8.88 20.27
CA ILE A 131 -22.44 -8.53 19.47
C ILE A 131 -21.92 -7.18 19.94
N SER A 132 -20.60 -7.03 20.00
CA SER A 132 -19.98 -5.78 20.48
C SER A 132 -20.02 -4.66 19.44
N SER A 133 -19.84 -5.01 18.20
CA SER A 133 -19.90 -4.05 17.09
C SER A 133 -20.21 -4.72 15.75
N VAL A 134 -20.73 -3.94 14.82
CA VAL A 134 -20.86 -4.34 13.40
C VAL A 134 -19.99 -3.42 12.58
N MET A 135 -19.06 -4.02 11.84
CA MET A 135 -18.23 -3.29 10.89
C MET A 135 -18.95 -3.24 9.55
N ILE A 136 -19.07 -2.03 8.99
CA ILE A 136 -19.84 -1.78 7.77
C ILE A 136 -18.91 -1.22 6.71
N LYS A 137 -18.97 -1.77 5.51
CA LYS A 137 -18.38 -1.23 4.30
C LYS A 137 -19.48 -0.63 3.43
N ALA A 138 -19.42 0.68 3.21
CA ALA A 138 -20.34 1.36 2.32
C ALA A 138 -20.02 1.08 0.84
N LYS A 139 -21.04 1.10 -0.02
CA LYS A 139 -20.87 1.00 -1.48
C LYS A 139 -20.00 2.14 -2.03
N PRO A 140 -19.28 1.94 -3.15
CA PRO A 140 -18.51 2.99 -3.79
C PRO A 140 -19.36 4.22 -4.11
N GLY A 141 -18.89 5.41 -3.76
CA GLY A 141 -19.59 6.68 -3.98
C GLY A 141 -20.59 7.09 -2.89
N VAL A 142 -20.84 6.24 -1.90
CA VAL A 142 -21.69 6.59 -0.75
C VAL A 142 -20.91 7.43 0.26
N ASP A 143 -21.50 8.52 0.74
CA ASP A 143 -20.95 9.32 1.84
C ASP A 143 -21.15 8.58 3.18
N SER A 144 -20.07 7.98 3.68
CA SER A 144 -20.08 7.20 4.92
C SER A 144 -20.52 8.01 6.16
N VAL A 145 -20.35 9.34 6.15
CA VAL A 145 -20.83 10.21 7.25
C VAL A 145 -22.34 10.31 7.24
N LYS A 146 -22.91 10.48 6.04
CA LYS A 146 -24.38 10.55 5.88
C LYS A 146 -25.01 9.20 6.20
N LEU A 147 -24.39 8.10 5.76
CA LEU A 147 -24.84 6.74 6.08
C LEU A 147 -24.82 6.50 7.58
N ALA A 148 -23.72 6.81 8.27
CA ALA A 148 -23.62 6.67 9.74
C ALA A 148 -24.67 7.52 10.47
N SER A 149 -24.91 8.75 10.01
CA SER A 149 -25.97 9.61 10.57
C SER A 149 -27.35 9.04 10.36
N LYS A 150 -27.63 8.47 9.17
CA LYS A 150 -28.93 7.83 8.83
C LYS A 150 -29.17 6.62 9.73
N ILE A 151 -28.18 5.71 9.83
CA ILE A 151 -28.26 4.53 10.69
C ILE A 151 -28.49 4.94 12.16
N SER A 152 -27.70 5.90 12.66
CA SER A 152 -27.86 6.38 14.04
C SER A 152 -29.22 6.99 14.30
N LYS A 153 -29.79 7.75 13.33
CA LYS A 153 -31.11 8.36 13.47
C LYS A 153 -32.23 7.33 13.52
N GLU A 154 -32.15 6.29 12.71
CA GLU A 154 -33.17 5.25 12.61
C GLU A 154 -33.10 4.26 13.77
N LEU A 155 -31.87 3.86 14.18
CA LEU A 155 -31.67 2.81 15.18
C LEU A 155 -31.28 3.29 16.58
N SER A 156 -31.18 4.62 16.82
CA SER A 156 -30.80 5.16 18.14
C SER A 156 -31.76 4.79 19.26
N LYS A 157 -33.04 4.61 18.95
CA LYS A 157 -34.07 4.18 19.94
C LYS A 157 -33.80 2.76 20.48
N GLU A 158 -33.04 1.97 19.74
CA GLU A 158 -32.65 0.62 20.08
C GLU A 158 -31.25 0.55 20.69
N GLY A 159 -30.64 1.71 20.96
CA GLY A 159 -29.30 1.80 21.55
C GLY A 159 -28.17 1.55 20.53
N ILE A 160 -28.47 1.55 19.21
CA ILE A 160 -27.50 1.33 18.14
C ILE A 160 -27.03 2.67 17.60
N PHE A 161 -25.72 2.90 17.66
CA PHE A 161 -25.10 4.13 17.16
C PHE A 161 -24.01 3.80 16.16
N ALA A 162 -24.15 4.31 14.93
CA ALA A 162 -23.09 4.21 13.94
C ALA A 162 -22.07 5.32 14.14
N MET A 163 -20.80 4.95 14.16
CA MET A 163 -19.69 5.88 14.33
C MET A 163 -18.83 5.92 13.08
N PHE A 164 -18.61 7.12 12.55
CA PHE A 164 -17.64 7.35 11.50
C PHE A 164 -16.64 8.40 11.98
N SER A 165 -15.41 7.99 12.20
CA SER A 165 -14.35 8.90 12.67
C SER A 165 -13.76 9.72 11.52
N LYS A 166 -14.52 10.72 11.04
CA LYS A 166 -14.11 11.63 9.97
C LYS A 166 -12.76 12.32 10.28
N LYS A 167 -12.55 12.71 11.53
CA LYS A 167 -11.29 13.36 11.94
C LYS A 167 -10.10 12.43 11.80
N PHE A 168 -10.23 11.18 12.22
CA PHE A 168 -9.15 10.20 12.15
C PHE A 168 -8.82 9.82 10.70
N VAL A 169 -9.84 9.48 9.90
CA VAL A 169 -9.67 9.13 8.48
C VAL A 169 -9.13 10.32 7.67
N ASN A 170 -9.66 11.52 7.89
CA ASN A 170 -9.19 12.72 7.20
C ASN A 170 -7.76 13.11 7.60
N SER A 171 -7.40 12.97 8.88
CA SER A 171 -6.05 13.25 9.35
C SER A 171 -5.03 12.32 8.71
N ILE A 172 -5.29 11.01 8.71
CA ILE A 172 -4.41 10.02 8.05
C ILE A 172 -4.36 10.28 6.55
N SER A 173 -5.51 10.46 5.90
CA SER A 173 -5.58 10.69 4.45
C SER A 173 -4.88 12.00 4.05
N SER A 174 -5.03 13.06 4.84
CA SER A 174 -4.35 14.34 4.61
C SER A 174 -2.83 14.21 4.76
N ASN A 175 -2.35 13.55 5.81
CA ASN A 175 -0.93 13.34 6.05
C ASN A 175 -0.30 12.48 4.94
N LEU A 176 -0.96 11.40 4.53
CA LEU A 176 -0.52 10.57 3.41
C LEU A 176 -0.49 11.34 2.08
N LYS A 177 -1.49 12.21 1.84
CA LYS A 177 -1.53 13.06 0.65
C LYS A 177 -0.39 14.08 0.63
N VAL A 178 -0.09 14.72 1.76
CA VAL A 178 1.04 15.65 1.89
C VAL A 178 2.36 14.91 1.62
N LEU A 179 2.56 13.73 2.24
CA LEU A 179 3.75 12.92 2.03
C LEU A 179 3.90 12.51 0.56
N ALA A 180 2.84 11.98 -0.05
CA ALA A 180 2.84 11.58 -1.46
C ALA A 180 3.14 12.77 -2.40
N THR A 181 2.58 13.94 -2.11
CA THR A 181 2.84 15.16 -2.90
C THR A 181 4.30 15.60 -2.75
N SER A 182 4.85 15.57 -1.54
CA SER A 182 6.26 15.93 -1.30
C SER A 182 7.22 14.99 -2.03
N VAL A 183 6.96 13.68 -1.98
CA VAL A 183 7.74 12.68 -2.72
C VAL A 183 7.61 12.90 -4.23
N LEU A 184 6.42 13.19 -4.74
CA LEU A 184 6.21 13.48 -6.16
C LEU A 184 7.01 14.71 -6.62
N ILE A 185 7.00 15.80 -5.84
CA ILE A 185 7.78 17.00 -6.14
C ILE A 185 9.28 16.65 -6.21
N LEU A 186 9.78 15.87 -5.25
CA LEU A 186 11.18 15.44 -5.22
C LEU A 186 11.55 14.60 -6.44
N VAL A 187 10.69 13.65 -6.82
CA VAL A 187 10.88 12.80 -8.02
C VAL A 187 10.92 13.66 -9.28
N VAL A 188 10.01 14.64 -9.43
CA VAL A 188 10.00 15.56 -10.58
C VAL A 188 11.25 16.43 -10.59
N ALA A 189 11.71 16.92 -9.45
CA ALA A 189 12.94 17.70 -9.36
C ALA A 189 14.17 16.88 -9.79
N ILE A 190 14.31 15.64 -9.30
CA ILE A 190 15.40 14.73 -9.70
C ILE A 190 15.33 14.43 -11.20
N TRP A 191 14.13 14.21 -11.74
CA TRP A 191 13.93 13.95 -13.16
C TRP A 191 14.38 15.16 -14.02
N LEU A 192 14.01 16.38 -13.63
CA LEU A 192 14.46 17.61 -14.30
C LEU A 192 15.98 17.81 -14.22
N LEU A 193 16.57 17.56 -13.05
CA LEU A 193 18.03 17.61 -12.87
C LEU A 193 18.73 16.60 -13.78
N SER A 194 18.19 15.40 -13.92
CA SER A 194 18.73 14.37 -14.83
C SER A 194 18.72 14.84 -16.29
N VAL A 195 17.63 15.50 -16.73
CA VAL A 195 17.58 16.09 -18.09
C VAL A 195 18.66 17.17 -18.27
N ILE A 196 18.87 18.03 -17.27
CA ILE A 196 19.89 19.09 -17.32
C ILE A 196 21.30 18.49 -17.39
N ILE A 197 21.63 17.55 -16.49
CA ILE A 197 22.94 16.90 -16.43
C ILE A 197 23.24 16.19 -17.76
N LEU A 198 22.31 15.40 -18.26
CA LEU A 198 22.46 14.72 -19.54
C LEU A 198 22.59 15.70 -20.71
N SER A 199 21.85 16.82 -20.68
CA SER A 199 21.98 17.87 -21.70
C SER A 199 23.36 18.50 -21.74
N ILE A 200 23.98 18.72 -20.57
CA ILE A 200 25.36 19.20 -20.47
C ILE A 200 26.34 18.15 -20.97
N SER A 201 26.18 16.89 -20.55
CA SER A 201 27.03 15.77 -20.98
C SER A 201 26.99 15.55 -22.48
N PHE A 202 25.80 15.51 -23.07
CA PHE A 202 25.68 15.40 -24.56
C PHE A 202 26.27 16.61 -25.29
N THR A 203 26.20 17.80 -24.70
CA THR A 203 26.82 19.00 -25.29
C THR A 203 28.33 18.90 -25.25
N ALA A 204 28.92 18.38 -24.18
CA ALA A 204 30.36 18.15 -24.08
C ALA A 204 30.85 17.11 -25.11
N ILE A 205 30.20 15.93 -25.10
CA ILE A 205 30.50 14.87 -26.10
C ILE A 205 30.40 15.38 -27.54
N PHE A 206 29.36 16.16 -27.81
CA PHE A 206 29.19 16.76 -29.13
C PHE A 206 30.35 17.71 -29.50
N ASN A 207 30.79 18.54 -28.54
CA ASN A 207 31.92 19.47 -28.79
C ASN A 207 33.22 18.71 -29.07
N GLU A 208 33.48 17.59 -28.39
CA GLU A 208 34.63 16.72 -28.64
C GLU A 208 34.59 16.10 -30.05
N ARG A 209 33.39 15.65 -30.48
CA ARG A 209 33.17 15.01 -31.81
C ARG A 209 32.86 15.98 -32.94
N LYS A 210 32.98 17.30 -32.70
CA LYS A 210 32.66 18.36 -33.67
C LYS A 210 33.42 18.20 -35.00
N LYS A 211 34.73 17.83 -34.95
CA LYS A 211 35.56 17.59 -36.13
C LYS A 211 35.08 16.40 -36.95
N GLU A 212 34.70 15.29 -36.33
CA GLU A 212 34.15 14.10 -37.00
C GLU A 212 32.84 14.44 -37.72
N MET A 213 31.97 15.21 -37.09
CA MET A 213 30.71 15.66 -37.65
C MET A 213 30.93 16.61 -38.83
N ALA A 214 31.98 17.44 -38.79
CA ALA A 214 32.33 18.31 -39.88
C ALA A 214 32.83 17.52 -41.13
N VAL A 215 33.66 16.49 -40.91
CA VAL A 215 34.11 15.59 -42.00
C VAL A 215 32.93 14.88 -42.66
N LEU A 216 32.01 14.31 -41.86
CA LEU A 216 30.81 13.68 -42.42
C LEU A 216 30.00 14.65 -43.28
N ARG A 217 30.00 15.90 -42.93
CA ARG A 217 29.30 16.95 -43.66
C ARG A 217 29.97 17.27 -44.99
N VAL A 218 31.30 17.34 -45.02
CA VAL A 218 32.07 17.51 -46.24
C VAL A 218 31.84 16.32 -47.20
N LEU A 219 31.69 15.12 -46.67
CA LEU A 219 31.35 13.91 -47.40
C LEU A 219 29.87 13.85 -47.87
N GLY A 220 29.08 14.91 -47.64
CA GLY A 220 27.72 15.05 -48.15
C GLY A 220 26.60 14.66 -47.18
N ALA A 221 26.90 14.40 -45.90
CA ALA A 221 25.86 14.10 -44.90
C ALA A 221 24.95 15.32 -44.67
N SER A 222 23.64 15.12 -44.75
CA SER A 222 22.66 16.18 -44.49
C SER A 222 22.52 16.51 -42.99
N LYS A 223 22.10 17.75 -42.67
CA LYS A 223 21.78 18.17 -41.26
C LYS A 223 20.80 17.20 -40.59
N LYS A 224 19.81 16.71 -41.35
CA LYS A 224 18.81 15.74 -40.87
C LYS A 224 19.45 14.38 -40.47
N MET A 225 20.43 13.95 -41.31
CA MET A 225 21.15 12.68 -41.04
C MET A 225 21.96 12.77 -39.75
N LEU A 226 22.73 13.84 -39.55
CA LEU A 226 23.52 14.06 -38.32
C LEU A 226 22.64 14.17 -37.06
N ARG A 227 21.54 14.92 -37.19
CA ARG A 227 20.55 15.00 -36.11
C ARG A 227 20.02 13.63 -35.71
N ASN A 228 19.65 12.80 -36.68
CA ASN A 228 19.10 11.47 -36.42
C ASN A 228 20.14 10.54 -35.76
N ILE A 229 21.41 10.68 -36.12
CA ILE A 229 22.50 9.92 -35.48
C ILE A 229 22.56 10.26 -33.99
N ILE A 230 22.59 11.54 -33.64
CA ILE A 230 22.67 11.99 -32.25
C ILE A 230 21.44 11.53 -31.44
N ILE A 231 20.23 11.67 -32.03
CA ILE A 231 19.01 11.23 -31.36
C ILE A 231 19.01 9.71 -31.15
N LYS A 232 19.43 8.92 -32.14
CA LYS A 232 19.52 7.47 -32.03
C LYS A 232 20.52 7.04 -30.94
N GLU A 233 21.70 7.68 -30.90
CA GLU A 233 22.70 7.43 -29.86
C GLU A 233 22.15 7.73 -28.47
N ALA A 234 21.46 8.85 -28.30
CA ALA A 234 20.82 9.22 -27.04
C ALA A 234 19.71 8.23 -26.63
N VAL A 235 18.91 7.74 -27.57
CA VAL A 235 17.87 6.73 -27.32
C VAL A 235 18.49 5.42 -26.89
N ILE A 236 19.54 4.94 -27.54
CA ILE A 236 20.23 3.70 -27.20
C ILE A 236 20.81 3.79 -25.76
N LEU A 237 21.52 4.88 -25.46
CA LEU A 237 22.07 5.11 -24.13
C LEU A 237 20.98 5.18 -23.05
N SER A 238 19.86 5.84 -23.38
CA SER A 238 18.72 5.93 -22.47
C SER A 238 18.03 4.59 -22.26
N LEU A 239 17.91 3.75 -23.28
CA LEU A 239 17.35 2.41 -23.15
C LEU A 239 18.19 1.53 -22.22
N ILE A 240 19.51 1.56 -22.39
CA ILE A 240 20.42 0.80 -21.51
C ILE A 240 20.34 1.33 -20.07
N GLY A 241 20.47 2.64 -19.89
CA GLY A 241 20.40 3.27 -18.57
C GLY A 241 19.05 3.08 -17.89
N ALA A 242 17.95 3.24 -18.63
CA ALA A 242 16.60 3.00 -18.14
C ALA A 242 16.38 1.53 -17.76
N GLY A 243 16.90 0.59 -18.55
CA GLY A 243 16.82 -0.84 -18.23
C GLY A 243 17.51 -1.16 -16.91
N ILE A 244 18.77 -0.75 -16.76
CA ILE A 244 19.53 -0.98 -15.53
C ILE A 244 18.89 -0.24 -14.35
N GLY A 245 18.57 1.04 -14.49
CA GLY A 245 18.01 1.86 -13.42
C GLY A 245 16.65 1.39 -12.96
N SER A 246 15.73 1.07 -13.87
CA SER A 246 14.41 0.56 -13.54
C SER A 246 14.48 -0.83 -12.88
N PHE A 247 15.39 -1.69 -13.33
CA PHE A 247 15.58 -3.01 -12.74
C PHE A 247 16.13 -2.92 -11.31
N LEU A 248 17.15 -2.11 -11.06
CA LEU A 248 17.68 -1.88 -9.71
C LEU A 248 16.63 -1.23 -8.81
N GLY A 249 15.91 -0.21 -9.29
CA GLY A 249 14.84 0.43 -8.55
C GLY A 249 13.70 -0.54 -8.21
N PHE A 250 13.38 -1.45 -9.11
CA PHE A 250 12.40 -2.50 -8.84
C PHE A 250 12.85 -3.45 -7.71
N ILE A 251 14.08 -3.94 -7.77
CA ILE A 251 14.64 -4.81 -6.71
C ILE A 251 14.61 -4.09 -5.36
N LEU A 252 15.09 -2.85 -5.31
CA LEU A 252 15.10 -2.04 -4.10
C LEU A 252 13.68 -1.85 -3.56
N SER A 253 12.72 -1.53 -4.41
CA SER A 253 11.33 -1.31 -3.97
C SER A 253 10.69 -2.57 -3.35
N VAL A 254 10.98 -3.75 -3.89
CA VAL A 254 10.47 -5.03 -3.35
C VAL A 254 11.06 -5.33 -1.97
N ILE A 255 12.33 -4.96 -1.74
CA ILE A 255 13.03 -5.21 -0.48
C ILE A 255 12.67 -4.16 0.57
N GLU A 256 12.71 -2.87 0.20
CA GLU A 256 12.57 -1.77 1.17
C GLU A 256 11.14 -1.51 1.60
N LEU A 257 10.15 -1.69 0.72
CA LEU A 257 8.76 -1.38 1.04
C LEU A 257 8.23 -2.14 2.27
N PRO A 258 8.42 -3.47 2.39
CA PRO A 258 8.02 -4.20 3.59
C PRO A 258 8.79 -3.77 4.84
N LEU A 259 10.09 -3.46 4.70
CA LEU A 259 10.93 -3.02 5.82
C LEU A 259 10.50 -1.65 6.36
N ILE A 260 10.17 -0.72 5.48
CA ILE A 260 9.65 0.60 5.87
C ILE A 260 8.30 0.44 6.54
N ALA A 261 7.39 -0.31 5.96
CA ALA A 261 6.06 -0.57 6.53
C ALA A 261 6.14 -1.15 7.94
N SER A 262 7.03 -2.13 8.16
CA SER A 262 7.22 -2.76 9.47
C SER A 262 7.78 -1.79 10.52
N LYS A 263 8.77 -0.95 10.15
CA LYS A 263 9.38 0.00 11.08
C LYS A 263 8.44 1.15 11.49
N PHE A 264 7.59 1.59 10.59
CA PHE A 264 6.67 2.71 10.85
C PHE A 264 5.30 2.25 11.33
N SER A 265 5.09 0.95 11.55
CA SER A 265 3.78 0.38 11.95
C SER A 265 2.62 0.91 11.09
N MET A 266 2.86 1.01 9.78
CA MET A 266 1.85 1.48 8.84
C MET A 266 1.05 0.29 8.31
N PRO A 267 -0.28 0.42 8.19
CA PRO A 267 -1.08 -0.60 7.52
C PRO A 267 -0.67 -0.66 6.04
N PHE A 268 0.05 -1.71 5.69
CA PHE A 268 0.61 -1.88 4.36
C PHE A 268 0.17 -3.21 3.73
N LEU A 269 -0.70 -3.10 2.74
CA LEU A 269 -0.98 -4.23 1.84
C LEU A 269 0.05 -4.22 0.71
N SER A 270 0.76 -5.32 0.54
CA SER A 270 1.70 -5.48 -0.58
C SER A 270 0.97 -5.27 -1.91
N PRO A 271 1.51 -4.43 -2.80
CA PRO A 271 0.92 -4.22 -4.12
C PRO A 271 0.76 -5.54 -4.87
N SER A 272 -0.26 -5.63 -5.73
CA SER A 272 -0.40 -6.78 -6.63
C SER A 272 0.73 -6.81 -7.67
N ILE A 273 1.01 -7.99 -8.22
CA ILE A 273 2.02 -8.16 -9.27
C ILE A 273 1.77 -7.21 -10.44
N LEU A 274 0.51 -7.00 -10.81
CA LEU A 274 0.11 -6.10 -11.89
C LEU A 274 0.47 -4.62 -11.60
N GLN A 275 0.33 -4.20 -10.33
CA GLN A 275 0.73 -2.85 -9.91
C GLN A 275 2.25 -2.66 -9.96
N TYR A 276 3.02 -3.66 -9.51
CA TYR A 276 4.47 -3.63 -9.64
C TYR A 276 4.93 -3.53 -11.09
N ILE A 277 4.33 -4.31 -11.99
CA ILE A 277 4.62 -4.24 -13.43
C ILE A 277 4.26 -2.85 -13.98
N GLY A 278 3.12 -2.29 -13.60
CA GLY A 278 2.70 -0.95 -14.02
C GLY A 278 3.69 0.13 -13.61
N ILE A 279 4.16 0.12 -12.37
CA ILE A 279 5.17 1.07 -11.86
C ILE A 279 6.50 0.89 -12.59
N PHE A 280 6.94 -0.35 -12.81
CA PHE A 280 8.16 -0.65 -13.56
C PHE A 280 8.09 -0.09 -14.97
N VAL A 281 7.03 -0.36 -15.73
CA VAL A 281 6.84 0.12 -17.09
C VAL A 281 6.79 1.65 -17.13
N LEU A 282 6.06 2.27 -16.21
CA LEU A 282 5.97 3.74 -16.12
C LEU A 282 7.36 4.36 -15.87
N SER A 283 8.12 3.85 -14.91
CA SER A 283 9.45 4.34 -14.58
C SER A 283 10.42 4.17 -15.76
N PHE A 284 10.37 3.03 -16.43
CA PHE A 284 11.18 2.74 -17.61
C PHE A 284 10.89 3.72 -18.76
N VAL A 285 9.61 3.94 -19.07
CA VAL A 285 9.20 4.88 -20.14
C VAL A 285 9.65 6.31 -19.82
N LEU A 286 9.45 6.76 -18.58
CA LEU A 286 9.88 8.09 -18.14
C LEU A 286 11.41 8.25 -18.21
N ALA A 287 12.17 7.21 -17.89
CA ALA A 287 13.62 7.24 -17.99
C ALA A 287 14.11 7.26 -19.44
N VAL A 288 13.49 6.50 -20.34
CA VAL A 288 13.85 6.50 -21.77
C VAL A 288 13.64 7.87 -22.43
N ILE A 289 12.61 8.61 -22.02
CA ILE A 289 12.30 9.94 -22.56
C ILE A 289 13.39 10.98 -22.23
N ILE A 290 14.15 10.79 -21.15
CA ILE A 290 15.20 11.76 -20.73
C ILE A 290 16.25 11.96 -21.82
N GLY A 291 16.70 10.90 -22.49
CA GLY A 291 17.73 10.99 -23.51
C GLY A 291 17.38 11.88 -24.71
N PRO A 292 16.29 11.58 -25.44
CA PRO A 292 15.86 12.44 -26.53
C PRO A 292 15.60 13.89 -26.08
N LEU A 293 15.00 14.07 -24.89
CA LEU A 293 14.72 15.40 -24.34
C LEU A 293 16.00 16.21 -24.08
N SER A 294 17.02 15.54 -23.53
CA SER A 294 18.32 16.18 -23.25
C SER A 294 19.09 16.58 -24.46
N THR A 295 18.88 15.91 -25.60
CA THR A 295 19.59 16.22 -26.87
C THR A 295 18.98 17.38 -27.66
N VAL A 296 17.78 17.86 -27.29
CA VAL A 296 17.11 18.97 -28.03
C VAL A 296 17.99 20.20 -28.14
N ARG A 297 18.74 20.55 -27.09
CA ARG A 297 19.68 21.69 -27.09
C ARG A 297 20.82 21.51 -28.05
N VAL A 298 21.40 20.31 -28.11
CA VAL A 298 22.51 19.97 -29.01
C VAL A 298 22.03 20.02 -30.44
N VAL A 299 20.86 19.46 -30.72
CA VAL A 299 20.24 19.46 -32.05
C VAL A 299 19.93 20.89 -32.53
N LYS A 300 19.40 21.78 -31.67
CA LYS A 300 19.20 23.19 -32.00
C LYS A 300 20.53 23.87 -32.40
N LYS A 301 21.58 23.68 -31.60
CA LYS A 301 22.89 24.26 -31.85
C LYS A 301 23.47 23.83 -33.18
N LEU A 302 23.18 22.60 -33.64
CA LEU A 302 23.54 22.11 -34.99
C LEU A 302 22.78 22.80 -36.11
N THR A 303 21.56 23.22 -35.85
CA THR A 303 20.66 23.79 -36.88
C THR A 303 20.88 25.29 -37.03
N ASP A 304 21.14 26.02 -35.95
CA ASP A 304 21.13 27.48 -35.88
C ASP A 304 22.49 28.12 -36.19
N LYS A 305 23.61 27.41 -36.11
CA LYS A 305 24.92 27.96 -36.49
C LYS A 305 25.44 27.30 -37.75
N ASP A 306 25.74 28.13 -38.74
CA ASP A 306 26.66 27.79 -39.83
C ASP A 306 28.08 27.64 -39.25
N SER A 307 28.27 26.57 -38.48
CA SER A 307 29.49 26.23 -37.75
C SER A 307 30.70 25.98 -38.68
N TYR A 308 30.55 26.22 -39.99
CA TYR A 308 31.63 26.15 -40.97
C TYR A 308 32.52 27.36 -40.94
N LEU A 309 31.99 28.54 -40.61
CA LEU A 309 32.77 29.77 -40.58
C LEU A 309 33.76 29.76 -39.41
N SER A 310 33.41 29.16 -38.29
CA SER A 310 34.32 29.09 -37.14
C SER A 310 35.48 28.07 -37.30
N LEU A 311 35.40 27.13 -38.22
CA LEU A 311 36.54 26.24 -38.59
C LEU A 311 37.51 26.90 -39.53
N ARG A 312 37.11 27.98 -40.19
CA ARG A 312 37.96 28.74 -41.12
C ARG A 312 38.78 29.83 -40.41
N GLU A 313 38.40 30.19 -39.17
CA GLU A 313 39.11 31.15 -38.33
C GLU A 313 40.17 30.53 -37.41
N GLU A 314 40.20 29.18 -37.27
CA GLU A 314 41.20 28.45 -36.44
C GLU A 314 42.26 27.70 -37.29
N ILE A 315 42.33 27.92 -38.64
CA ILE A 315 43.42 27.49 -39.54
C ILE A 315 44.16 28.72 -40.00
#